data_0f10b76658cb280ff33b78c00ac508d5
#
_entry.id   0f10b76658cb280ff33b78c00ac508d5
#
_cell.length_a   1.000
_cell.length_b   1.000
_cell.length_c   1.000
_cell.angle_alpha   90.00
_cell.angle_beta   90.00
_cell.angle_gamma   90.00
#
_symmetry.space_group_name_H-M   'P 1'
#
loop_
_entity.id
_entity.type
_entity.pdbx_description
1 polymer ?
#
loop_
_entity_poly.entity_id
_entity_poly.type
_entity_poly.pdbx_seq_one_letter_code
_entity_poly.pdbx_strand_id
1 'polypeptide(L)'
;MRHTYETDGNAIYRQSFAIIRAEADLSRFSATEELAVVRMVHATGMVGLEAHVRFTDGMADATRAALEAGAPILCDVRMVSEGITRTRLPADNAIICTLQDASVRDLAQRMGTTRSAAALELWRPHLAGAVVAIGNAPTALFHLLNMLQDAACPRPAAIIGCPVGFVGAAESKAALMAAPPVPAMVVLGRLGGSAITVAAVNALSSRREI
;
A
#
# COMPACT_ATOMS: atom_id res chain seq x y z
N MET A 1 29.19 -14.26 -26.59
CA MET A 1 28.16 -13.46 -27.28
C MET A 1 27.85 -12.26 -26.41
N ARG A 2 27.85 -11.02 -26.93
CA ARG A 2 27.52 -9.81 -26.15
C ARG A 2 26.03 -9.48 -26.41
N HIS A 3 25.25 -9.34 -25.33
CA HIS A 3 23.84 -8.94 -25.43
C HIS A 3 23.72 -7.44 -25.62
N THR A 4 22.81 -7.01 -26.50
CA THR A 4 22.44 -5.61 -26.68
C THR A 4 21.13 -5.38 -25.96
N TYR A 5 21.04 -4.32 -25.14
CA TYR A 5 19.86 -3.96 -24.36
C TYR A 5 19.82 -2.45 -24.13
N GLU A 6 18.63 -1.92 -23.80
CA GLU A 6 18.47 -0.51 -23.43
C GLU A 6 19.20 -0.22 -22.11
N THR A 7 19.95 0.87 -22.08
CA THR A 7 20.76 1.28 -20.92
C THR A 7 20.28 2.56 -20.24
N ASP A 8 19.36 3.31 -20.88
CA ASP A 8 18.71 4.47 -20.26
C ASP A 8 17.51 4.00 -19.40
N GLY A 9 17.66 4.01 -18.07
CA GLY A 9 16.61 3.62 -17.15
C GLY A 9 15.33 4.42 -17.33
N ASN A 10 15.39 5.71 -17.63
CA ASN A 10 14.21 6.53 -17.87
C ASN A 10 13.50 6.15 -19.18
N ALA A 11 14.28 5.79 -20.23
CA ALA A 11 13.69 5.29 -21.47
C ALA A 11 12.96 3.96 -21.24
N ILE A 12 13.54 3.05 -20.43
CA ILE A 12 12.91 1.79 -20.05
C ILE A 12 11.57 2.05 -19.33
N TYR A 13 11.53 2.95 -18.35
CA TYR A 13 10.28 3.30 -17.65
C TYR A 13 9.23 3.87 -18.59
N ARG A 14 9.59 4.85 -19.43
CA ARG A 14 8.66 5.45 -20.40
C ARG A 14 8.07 4.40 -21.36
N GLN A 15 8.92 3.54 -21.90
CA GLN A 15 8.49 2.47 -22.79
C GLN A 15 7.57 1.47 -22.08
N SER A 16 7.94 1.03 -20.89
CA SER A 16 7.12 0.10 -20.09
C SER A 16 5.74 0.69 -19.77
N PHE A 17 5.67 1.94 -19.33
CA PHE A 17 4.41 2.59 -19.01
C PHE A 17 3.54 2.83 -20.23
N ALA A 18 4.15 3.13 -21.40
CA ALA A 18 3.43 3.26 -22.67
C ALA A 18 2.80 1.92 -23.10
N ILE A 19 3.54 0.80 -22.96
CA ILE A 19 3.04 -0.55 -23.25
C ILE A 19 1.88 -0.88 -22.32
N ILE A 20 2.02 -0.66 -21.01
CA ILE A 20 0.96 -0.91 -20.04
C ILE A 20 -0.32 -0.14 -20.39
N ARG A 21 -0.20 1.16 -20.74
CA ARG A 21 -1.36 1.98 -21.15
C ARG A 21 -2.02 1.51 -22.45
N ALA A 22 -1.25 0.90 -23.33
CA ALA A 22 -1.79 0.36 -24.57
C ALA A 22 -2.54 -0.98 -24.37
N GLU A 23 -2.19 -1.73 -23.34
CA GLU A 23 -2.70 -3.09 -23.11
C GLU A 23 -3.73 -3.18 -21.99
N ALA A 24 -3.65 -2.31 -20.96
CA ALA A 24 -4.52 -2.36 -19.78
C ALA A 24 -5.78 -1.47 -19.97
N ASP A 25 -6.92 -1.91 -19.43
CA ASP A 25 -8.12 -1.08 -19.34
C ASP A 25 -8.05 -0.14 -18.11
N LEU A 26 -7.65 1.08 -18.37
CA LEU A 26 -7.49 2.13 -17.36
C LEU A 26 -8.67 3.12 -17.32
N SER A 27 -9.69 2.93 -18.15
CA SER A 27 -10.78 3.91 -18.41
C SER A 27 -11.58 4.32 -17.19
N ARG A 28 -11.62 3.46 -16.15
CA ARG A 28 -12.37 3.70 -14.90
C ARG A 28 -11.59 4.43 -13.81
N PHE A 29 -10.31 4.70 -14.01
CA PHE A 29 -9.46 5.34 -13.03
C PHE A 29 -9.33 6.85 -13.30
N SER A 30 -9.33 7.65 -12.24
CA SER A 30 -8.91 9.04 -12.32
C SER A 30 -7.42 9.13 -12.69
N ALA A 31 -6.97 10.30 -13.15
CA ALA A 31 -5.57 10.48 -13.54
C ALA A 31 -4.57 10.14 -12.42
N THR A 32 -4.92 10.42 -11.15
CA THR A 32 -4.06 10.08 -10.00
C THR A 32 -4.06 8.59 -9.71
N GLU A 33 -5.20 7.93 -9.81
CA GLU A 33 -5.33 6.48 -9.62
C GLU A 33 -4.62 5.71 -10.73
N GLU A 34 -4.74 6.17 -11.99
CA GLU A 34 -4.05 5.58 -13.15
C GLU A 34 -2.54 5.49 -12.92
N LEU A 35 -1.90 6.55 -12.40
CA LEU A 35 -0.47 6.54 -12.09
C LEU A 35 -0.11 5.42 -11.10
N ALA A 36 -0.96 5.19 -10.10
CA ALA A 36 -0.75 4.10 -9.14
C ALA A 36 -0.93 2.73 -9.81
N VAL A 37 -2.00 2.56 -10.59
CA VAL A 37 -2.30 1.29 -11.27
C VAL A 37 -1.22 0.92 -12.28
N VAL A 38 -0.79 1.86 -13.13
CA VAL A 38 0.30 1.62 -14.10
C VAL A 38 1.58 1.18 -13.41
N ARG A 39 1.94 1.82 -12.29
CA ARG A 39 3.13 1.43 -11.52
C ARG A 39 2.97 0.08 -10.84
N MET A 40 1.77 -0.29 -10.39
CA MET A 40 1.48 -1.62 -9.82
C MET A 40 1.56 -2.72 -10.88
N VAL A 41 1.02 -2.50 -12.08
CA VAL A 41 1.15 -3.41 -13.23
C VAL A 41 2.62 -3.55 -13.63
N HIS A 42 3.38 -2.44 -13.70
CA HIS A 42 4.82 -2.46 -13.97
C HIS A 42 5.59 -3.31 -12.94
N ALA A 43 5.29 -3.15 -11.65
CA ALA A 43 5.99 -3.87 -10.57
C ALA A 43 5.73 -5.38 -10.58
N THR A 44 4.66 -5.84 -11.23
CA THR A 44 4.28 -7.26 -11.29
C THR A 44 4.51 -7.89 -12.67
N GLY A 45 4.61 -7.08 -13.73
CA GLY A 45 4.60 -7.56 -15.11
C GLY A 45 3.24 -8.19 -15.52
N MET A 46 2.16 -7.87 -14.80
CA MET A 46 0.84 -8.50 -14.98
C MET A 46 -0.17 -7.48 -15.49
N VAL A 47 -0.37 -7.42 -16.82
CA VAL A 47 -1.57 -6.81 -17.40
C VAL A 47 -2.79 -7.67 -17.02
N GLY A 48 -3.89 -7.00 -16.62
CA GLY A 48 -5.06 -7.65 -16.01
C GLY A 48 -5.13 -7.44 -14.49
N LEU A 49 -4.02 -7.01 -13.83
CA LEU A 49 -4.05 -6.64 -12.42
C LEU A 49 -5.03 -5.49 -12.16
N GLU A 50 -5.12 -4.54 -13.08
CA GLU A 50 -6.02 -3.39 -13.01
C GLU A 50 -7.48 -3.79 -12.79
N ALA A 51 -7.92 -4.91 -13.36
CA ALA A 51 -9.28 -5.43 -13.16
C ALA A 51 -9.61 -5.72 -11.68
N HIS A 52 -8.60 -5.95 -10.85
CA HIS A 52 -8.71 -6.27 -9.42
C HIS A 52 -8.49 -5.07 -8.50
N VAL A 53 -7.95 -3.96 -8.98
CA VAL A 53 -7.72 -2.77 -8.15
C VAL A 53 -9.03 -2.07 -7.85
N ARG A 54 -9.23 -1.64 -6.62
CA ARG A 54 -10.37 -0.82 -6.18
C ARG A 54 -9.88 0.31 -5.31
N PHE A 55 -10.46 1.49 -5.55
CA PHE A 55 -10.32 2.67 -4.72
C PHE A 55 -11.68 3.05 -4.16
N THR A 56 -11.70 3.59 -2.95
CA THR A 56 -12.83 4.38 -2.48
C THR A 56 -12.69 5.81 -3.00
N ASP A 57 -13.79 6.54 -3.05
CA ASP A 57 -13.80 7.92 -3.55
C ASP A 57 -12.77 8.80 -2.80
N GLY A 58 -11.98 9.54 -3.57
CA GLY A 58 -10.98 10.48 -3.05
C GLY A 58 -9.75 9.85 -2.38
N MET A 59 -9.59 8.52 -2.41
CA MET A 59 -8.48 7.84 -1.71
C MET A 59 -7.10 8.30 -2.20
N ALA A 60 -6.92 8.40 -3.51
CA ALA A 60 -5.63 8.78 -4.09
C ALA A 60 -5.24 10.22 -3.70
N ASP A 61 -6.21 11.14 -3.71
CA ASP A 61 -5.98 12.53 -3.34
C ASP A 61 -5.77 12.68 -1.82
N ALA A 62 -6.52 11.97 -0.99
CA ALA A 62 -6.34 11.94 0.46
C ALA A 62 -4.93 11.43 0.84
N THR A 63 -4.47 10.36 0.18
CA THR A 63 -3.11 9.83 0.39
C THR A 63 -2.07 10.87 0.02
N ARG A 64 -2.19 11.49 -1.15
CA ARG A 64 -1.25 12.51 -1.62
C ARG A 64 -1.21 13.71 -0.68
N ALA A 65 -2.36 14.24 -0.32
CA ALA A 65 -2.46 15.38 0.59
C ALA A 65 -1.83 15.09 1.97
N ALA A 66 -2.06 13.89 2.53
CA ALA A 66 -1.44 13.48 3.78
C ALA A 66 0.08 13.42 3.67
N LEU A 67 0.61 12.83 2.58
CA LEU A 67 2.06 12.73 2.35
C LEU A 67 2.68 14.12 2.14
N GLU A 68 2.04 15.00 1.37
CA GLU A 68 2.49 16.40 1.19
C GLU A 68 2.51 17.17 2.51
N ALA A 69 1.61 16.83 3.45
CA ALA A 69 1.59 17.39 4.81
C ALA A 69 2.61 16.76 5.79
N GLY A 70 3.44 15.83 5.32
CA GLY A 70 4.48 15.19 6.15
C GLY A 70 3.99 13.99 6.96
N ALA A 71 2.81 13.43 6.64
CA ALA A 71 2.26 12.27 7.36
C ALA A 71 3.24 11.08 7.34
N PRO A 72 3.32 10.29 8.44
CA PRO A 72 4.10 9.08 8.46
C PRO A 72 3.44 7.97 7.62
N ILE A 73 4.26 7.04 7.15
CA ILE A 73 3.81 5.82 6.44
C ILE A 73 4.02 4.64 7.36
N LEU A 74 2.94 3.95 7.72
CA LEU A 74 2.95 2.79 8.61
C LEU A 74 2.92 1.50 7.78
N CYS A 75 3.97 0.69 7.87
CA CYS A 75 4.18 -0.49 7.06
C CYS A 75 4.08 -1.77 7.88
N ASP A 76 3.33 -2.77 7.40
CA ASP A 76 3.17 -4.06 8.10
C ASP A 76 4.43 -4.92 8.08
N VAL A 77 5.28 -4.76 7.06
CA VAL A 77 6.54 -5.53 6.91
C VAL A 77 7.68 -4.68 6.36
N ARG A 78 8.92 -5.12 6.65
CA ARG A 78 10.13 -4.44 6.16
C ARG A 78 10.23 -4.41 4.64
N MET A 79 9.74 -5.41 3.92
CA MET A 79 9.72 -5.38 2.46
C MET A 79 8.94 -4.18 1.90
N VAL A 80 7.89 -3.74 2.59
CA VAL A 80 7.16 -2.52 2.21
C VAL A 80 7.97 -1.29 2.58
N SER A 81 8.45 -1.18 3.82
CA SER A 81 9.17 0.01 4.28
C SER A 81 10.49 0.25 3.52
N GLU A 82 11.24 -0.81 3.21
CA GLU A 82 12.50 -0.70 2.46
C GLU A 82 12.28 -0.46 0.95
N GLY A 83 11.13 -0.86 0.41
CA GLY A 83 10.80 -0.63 -1.00
C GLY A 83 10.34 0.80 -1.31
N ILE A 84 9.96 1.59 -0.31
CA ILE A 84 9.53 2.97 -0.51
C ILE A 84 10.73 3.83 -0.90
N THR A 85 10.64 4.47 -2.07
CA THR A 85 11.68 5.32 -2.62
C THR A 85 11.66 6.69 -1.92
N ARG A 86 12.57 6.93 -0.99
CA ARG A 86 12.61 8.16 -0.18
C ARG A 86 12.67 9.43 -1.01
N THR A 87 13.38 9.42 -2.13
CA THR A 87 13.49 10.58 -3.04
C THR A 87 12.19 10.93 -3.77
N ARG A 88 11.17 10.08 -3.68
CA ARG A 88 9.82 10.34 -4.20
C ARG A 88 8.87 10.92 -3.14
N LEU A 89 9.23 10.85 -1.88
CA LEU A 89 8.42 11.40 -0.80
C LEU A 89 8.41 12.93 -0.87
N PRO A 90 7.24 13.57 -0.73
CA PRO A 90 7.13 15.01 -0.91
C PRO A 90 7.61 15.83 0.29
N ALA A 91 7.78 15.19 1.44
CA ALA A 91 8.25 15.78 2.69
C ALA A 91 9.19 14.81 3.41
N ASP A 92 9.65 15.16 4.61
CA ASP A 92 10.40 14.25 5.48
C ASP A 92 9.46 13.24 6.17
N ASN A 93 8.78 12.43 5.35
CA ASN A 93 7.81 11.45 5.82
C ASN A 93 8.52 10.32 6.55
N ALA A 94 8.20 10.11 7.82
CA ALA A 94 8.69 8.96 8.58
C ALA A 94 8.11 7.65 7.99
N ILE A 95 8.97 6.65 7.78
CA ILE A 95 8.55 5.30 7.38
C ILE A 95 8.72 4.40 8.60
N ILE A 96 7.61 3.86 9.12
CA ILE A 96 7.57 3.13 10.38
C ILE A 96 7.11 1.69 10.13
N CYS A 97 7.92 0.72 10.58
CA CYS A 97 7.58 -0.71 10.58
C CYS A 97 7.93 -1.29 11.94
N THR A 98 6.93 -1.66 12.72
CA THR A 98 7.08 -2.13 14.11
C THR A 98 7.17 -3.65 14.24
N LEU A 99 7.10 -4.41 13.14
CA LEU A 99 7.05 -5.88 13.16
C LEU A 99 8.22 -6.55 13.91
N GLN A 100 9.39 -5.89 13.93
CA GLN A 100 10.59 -6.41 14.58
C GLN A 100 10.90 -5.75 15.93
N ASP A 101 9.97 -4.93 16.44
CA ASP A 101 10.12 -4.41 17.80
C ASP A 101 10.20 -5.55 18.80
N ALA A 102 11.10 -5.41 19.78
CA ALA A 102 11.38 -6.46 20.75
C ALA A 102 10.15 -6.90 21.54
N SER A 103 9.21 -5.99 21.79
CA SER A 103 7.97 -6.26 22.53
C SER A 103 6.92 -7.05 21.75
N VAL A 104 7.01 -7.10 20.41
CA VAL A 104 5.96 -7.67 19.55
C VAL A 104 5.72 -9.16 19.80
N ARG A 105 6.79 -9.92 20.11
CA ARG A 105 6.67 -11.36 20.37
C ARG A 105 5.80 -11.63 21.62
N ASP A 106 6.11 -10.95 22.70
CA ASP A 106 5.40 -11.11 23.98
C ASP A 106 3.99 -10.51 23.88
N LEU A 107 3.83 -9.42 23.16
CA LEU A 107 2.53 -8.82 22.90
C LEU A 107 1.62 -9.77 22.12
N ALA A 108 2.12 -10.38 21.05
CA ALA A 108 1.38 -11.37 20.26
C ALA A 108 0.93 -12.56 21.10
N GLN A 109 1.80 -13.05 21.99
CA GLN A 109 1.48 -14.14 22.89
C GLN A 109 0.38 -13.75 23.87
N ARG A 110 0.48 -12.58 24.51
CA ARG A 110 -0.56 -12.07 25.45
C ARG A 110 -1.90 -11.85 24.77
N MET A 111 -1.89 -11.37 23.52
CA MET A 111 -3.09 -11.12 22.75
C MET A 111 -3.66 -12.37 22.09
N GLY A 112 -2.96 -13.50 22.09
CA GLY A 112 -3.38 -14.73 21.40
C GLY A 112 -3.50 -14.53 19.88
N THR A 113 -2.62 -13.72 19.26
CA THR A 113 -2.68 -13.35 17.85
C THR A 113 -1.35 -13.46 17.14
N THR A 114 -1.31 -13.12 15.84
CA THR A 114 -0.09 -13.11 15.05
C THR A 114 0.81 -11.92 15.41
N ARG A 115 2.11 -12.04 15.17
CA ARG A 115 3.07 -10.93 15.33
C ARG A 115 2.68 -9.73 14.47
N SER A 116 2.21 -9.97 13.25
CA SER A 116 1.80 -8.92 12.33
C SER A 116 0.61 -8.12 12.87
N ALA A 117 -0.39 -8.79 13.48
CA ALA A 117 -1.51 -8.12 14.12
C ALA A 117 -1.07 -7.36 15.39
N ALA A 118 -0.29 -8.02 16.27
CA ALA A 118 0.17 -7.39 17.51
C ALA A 118 1.06 -6.16 17.28
N ALA A 119 1.88 -6.17 16.22
CA ALA A 119 2.74 -5.05 15.87
C ALA A 119 1.96 -3.74 15.61
N LEU A 120 0.71 -3.83 15.17
CA LEU A 120 -0.14 -2.66 14.89
C LEU A 120 -0.55 -1.90 16.16
N GLU A 121 -0.55 -2.54 17.32
CA GLU A 121 -0.82 -1.83 18.57
C GLU A 121 0.23 -0.74 18.84
N LEU A 122 1.46 -0.95 18.37
CA LEU A 122 2.53 0.06 18.46
C LEU A 122 2.33 1.23 17.46
N TRP A 123 1.37 1.15 16.55
CA TRP A 123 1.04 2.25 15.64
C TRP A 123 0.16 3.32 16.27
N ARG A 124 -0.53 3.03 17.38
CA ARG A 124 -1.48 3.97 17.99
C ARG A 124 -0.96 5.40 18.14
N PRO A 125 0.29 5.64 18.61
CA PRO A 125 0.83 7.00 18.72
C PRO A 125 1.08 7.69 17.38
N HIS A 126 1.16 6.93 16.29
CA HIS A 126 1.52 7.42 14.96
C HIS A 126 0.36 7.36 13.96
N LEU A 127 -0.81 6.83 14.38
CA LEU A 127 -1.90 6.49 13.47
C LEU A 127 -2.68 7.71 12.98
N ALA A 128 -2.77 8.78 13.80
CA ALA A 128 -3.51 9.98 13.44
C ALA A 128 -2.96 10.61 12.15
N GLY A 129 -3.79 10.64 11.10
CA GLY A 129 -3.43 11.22 9.81
C GLY A 129 -2.38 10.44 9.00
N ALA A 130 -1.92 9.29 9.47
CA ALA A 130 -0.93 8.46 8.79
C ALA A 130 -1.46 7.85 7.48
N VAL A 131 -0.56 7.50 6.58
CA VAL A 131 -0.85 6.60 5.47
C VAL A 131 -0.46 5.19 5.88
N VAL A 132 -1.43 4.27 5.88
CA VAL A 132 -1.20 2.87 6.21
C VAL A 132 -0.92 2.07 4.95
N ALA A 133 0.14 1.26 4.94
CA ALA A 133 0.58 0.41 3.83
C ALA A 133 0.73 -1.04 4.30
N ILE A 134 -0.31 -1.86 4.09
CA ILE A 134 -0.33 -3.29 4.42
C ILE A 134 -0.19 -4.10 3.13
N GLY A 135 0.97 -4.73 2.95
CA GLY A 135 1.31 -5.47 1.74
C GLY A 135 1.54 -6.97 1.94
N ASN A 136 1.50 -7.45 3.17
CA ASN A 136 1.82 -8.86 3.42
C ASN A 136 0.74 -9.58 4.22
N ALA A 137 0.38 -9.11 5.43
CA ALA A 137 -0.36 -9.92 6.38
C ALA A 137 -1.87 -9.59 6.40
N PRO A 138 -2.76 -10.53 6.00
CA PRO A 138 -4.20 -10.36 6.17
C PRO A 138 -4.61 -10.10 7.62
N THR A 139 -3.93 -10.73 8.57
CA THR A 139 -4.18 -10.55 10.00
C THR A 139 -3.87 -9.13 10.49
N ALA A 140 -2.90 -8.45 9.88
CA ALA A 140 -2.66 -7.03 10.13
C ALA A 140 -3.85 -6.18 9.66
N LEU A 141 -4.38 -6.43 8.46
CA LEU A 141 -5.52 -5.68 7.94
C LEU A 141 -6.78 -5.90 8.78
N PHE A 142 -7.11 -7.14 9.14
CA PHE A 142 -8.22 -7.42 10.04
C PHE A 142 -8.05 -6.73 11.39
N HIS A 143 -6.85 -6.78 11.97
CA HIS A 143 -6.60 -6.16 13.27
C HIS A 143 -6.74 -4.64 13.21
N LEU A 144 -6.24 -4.01 12.14
CA LEU A 144 -6.46 -2.57 11.92
C LEU A 144 -7.94 -2.23 11.85
N LEU A 145 -8.74 -3.00 11.10
CA LEU A 145 -10.18 -2.79 11.01
C LEU A 145 -10.85 -2.88 12.39
N ASN A 146 -10.45 -3.86 13.22
CA ASN A 146 -10.95 -3.99 14.58
C ASN A 146 -10.53 -2.81 15.47
N MET A 147 -9.27 -2.36 15.39
CA MET A 147 -8.81 -1.16 16.12
C MET A 147 -9.64 0.07 15.76
N LEU A 148 -9.95 0.24 14.48
CA LEU A 148 -10.70 1.40 13.97
C LEU A 148 -12.23 1.34 14.27
N GLN A 149 -12.74 0.26 14.86
CA GLN A 149 -14.09 0.23 15.44
C GLN A 149 -14.18 1.01 16.75
N ASP A 150 -13.09 1.12 17.47
CA ASP A 150 -13.01 1.98 18.65
C ASP A 150 -13.00 3.46 18.23
N ALA A 151 -13.97 4.23 18.69
CA ALA A 151 -14.08 5.65 18.41
C ALA A 151 -12.91 6.47 18.99
N ALA A 152 -12.23 5.97 20.02
CA ALA A 152 -11.05 6.58 20.63
C ALA A 152 -9.76 6.28 19.84
N CYS A 153 -9.79 5.30 18.92
CA CYS A 153 -8.63 4.99 18.09
C CYS A 153 -8.36 6.11 17.07
N PRO A 154 -7.15 6.68 17.02
CA PRO A 154 -6.81 7.67 16.02
C PRO A 154 -7.02 7.13 14.60
N ARG A 155 -7.50 7.98 13.67
CA ARG A 155 -7.80 7.59 12.30
C ARG A 155 -6.64 7.90 11.37
N PRO A 156 -6.19 6.95 10.52
CA PRO A 156 -5.27 7.26 9.43
C PRO A 156 -5.96 8.12 8.36
N ALA A 157 -5.19 8.80 7.54
CA ALA A 157 -5.69 9.55 6.39
C ALA A 157 -6.15 8.61 5.26
N ALA A 158 -5.44 7.49 5.07
CA ALA A 158 -5.75 6.52 4.02
C ALA A 158 -5.16 5.14 4.34
N ILE A 159 -5.76 4.09 3.74
CA ILE A 159 -5.29 2.70 3.85
C ILE A 159 -5.01 2.14 2.46
N ILE A 160 -3.75 1.75 2.21
CA ILE A 160 -3.33 0.90 1.08
C ILE A 160 -3.31 -0.53 1.60
N GLY A 161 -4.42 -1.26 1.38
CA GLY A 161 -4.66 -2.59 1.92
C GLY A 161 -4.53 -3.70 0.86
N CYS A 162 -3.30 -4.11 0.57
CA CYS A 162 -3.01 -5.11 -0.47
C CYS A 162 -2.31 -6.37 0.07
N PRO A 163 -2.75 -6.96 1.21
CA PRO A 163 -2.15 -8.22 1.64
C PRO A 163 -2.37 -9.32 0.59
N VAL A 164 -1.40 -10.23 0.49
CA VAL A 164 -1.40 -11.36 -0.45
C VAL A 164 -1.60 -12.67 0.29
N GLY A 165 -2.27 -13.65 -0.33
CA GLY A 165 -2.30 -15.00 0.21
C GLY A 165 -3.58 -15.78 -0.02
N PHE A 166 -3.59 -16.98 0.57
CA PHE A 166 -4.66 -17.96 0.39
C PHE A 166 -5.63 -18.00 1.58
N VAL A 167 -5.23 -17.46 2.74
CA VAL A 167 -6.03 -17.47 3.97
C VAL A 167 -6.21 -16.03 4.46
N GLY A 168 -7.42 -15.54 4.43
CA GLY A 168 -7.80 -14.21 4.93
C GLY A 168 -7.46 -13.03 4.02
N ALA A 169 -6.69 -13.22 2.93
CA ALA A 169 -6.30 -12.11 2.07
C ALA A 169 -7.49 -11.51 1.30
N ALA A 170 -8.29 -12.36 0.67
CA ALA A 170 -9.49 -11.92 -0.02
C ALA A 170 -10.52 -11.33 0.96
N GLU A 171 -10.72 -12.00 2.08
CA GLU A 171 -11.72 -11.67 3.09
C GLU A 171 -11.40 -10.35 3.81
N SER A 172 -10.12 -10.10 4.16
CA SER A 172 -9.71 -8.85 4.82
C SER A 172 -9.91 -7.62 3.91
N LYS A 173 -9.62 -7.76 2.63
CA LYS A 173 -9.82 -6.71 1.63
C LYS A 173 -11.28 -6.48 1.32
N ALA A 174 -12.07 -7.56 1.25
CA ALA A 174 -13.52 -7.46 1.10
C ALA A 174 -14.14 -6.75 2.32
N ALA A 175 -13.69 -7.06 3.53
CA ALA A 175 -14.15 -6.39 4.75
C ALA A 175 -13.81 -4.90 4.74
N LEU A 176 -12.59 -4.52 4.33
CA LEU A 176 -12.21 -3.11 4.20
C LEU A 176 -13.10 -2.37 3.20
N MET A 177 -13.39 -2.98 2.04
CA MET A 177 -14.19 -2.32 0.99
C MET A 177 -15.69 -2.29 1.29
N ALA A 178 -16.20 -3.23 2.08
CA ALA A 178 -17.61 -3.26 2.46
C ALA A 178 -18.00 -2.12 3.43
N ALA A 179 -17.07 -1.73 4.31
CA ALA A 179 -17.29 -0.66 5.29
C ALA A 179 -15.96 0.08 5.55
N PRO A 180 -15.47 0.88 4.59
CA PRO A 180 -14.18 1.55 4.71
C PRO A 180 -14.22 2.60 5.83
N PRO A 181 -13.39 2.47 6.88
CA PRO A 181 -13.39 3.42 7.99
C PRO A 181 -12.78 4.77 7.62
N VAL A 182 -11.97 4.79 6.58
CA VAL A 182 -11.28 5.94 5.97
C VAL A 182 -11.07 5.65 4.48
N PRO A 183 -10.67 6.63 3.65
CA PRO A 183 -10.31 6.37 2.25
C PRO A 183 -9.35 5.21 2.10
N ALA A 184 -9.64 4.27 1.19
CA ALA A 184 -8.89 3.03 1.07
C ALA A 184 -8.74 2.56 -0.37
N MET A 185 -7.66 1.80 -0.63
CA MET A 185 -7.50 1.01 -1.85
C MET A 185 -7.11 -0.43 -1.54
N VAL A 186 -7.49 -1.33 -2.43
CA VAL A 186 -7.15 -2.76 -2.36
C VAL A 186 -6.87 -3.35 -3.73
N VAL A 187 -6.21 -4.52 -3.75
CA VAL A 187 -6.23 -5.45 -4.89
C VAL A 187 -7.06 -6.67 -4.49
N LEU A 188 -8.22 -6.87 -5.10
CA LEU A 188 -9.19 -7.90 -4.73
C LEU A 188 -8.64 -9.32 -4.82
N GLY A 189 -9.30 -10.25 -4.14
CA GLY A 189 -8.97 -11.67 -4.17
C GLY A 189 -7.65 -11.99 -3.45
N ARG A 190 -6.91 -12.98 -3.96
CA ARG A 190 -5.64 -13.43 -3.39
C ARG A 190 -4.45 -12.58 -3.80
N LEU A 191 -4.61 -11.76 -4.85
CA LEU A 191 -3.59 -10.87 -5.40
C LEU A 191 -3.22 -9.77 -4.40
N GLY A 192 -1.98 -9.31 -4.48
CA GLY A 192 -1.44 -8.30 -3.56
C GLY A 192 0.06 -8.49 -3.40
N GLY A 193 0.58 -8.05 -2.26
CA GLY A 193 1.97 -8.24 -1.89
C GLY A 193 2.75 -6.94 -1.74
N SER A 194 3.92 -7.05 -1.11
CA SER A 194 4.76 -5.89 -0.78
C SER A 194 5.14 -5.06 -2.00
N ALA A 195 5.48 -5.70 -3.14
CA ALA A 195 5.87 -4.99 -4.36
C ALA A 195 4.72 -4.12 -4.91
N ILE A 196 3.51 -4.66 -4.94
CA ILE A 196 2.30 -3.93 -5.37
C ILE A 196 2.02 -2.75 -4.44
N THR A 197 2.09 -2.99 -3.12
CA THR A 197 1.86 -1.96 -2.10
C THR A 197 2.87 -0.83 -2.21
N VAL A 198 4.15 -1.18 -2.34
CA VAL A 198 5.25 -0.21 -2.57
C VAL A 198 5.03 0.59 -3.85
N ALA A 199 4.63 -0.07 -4.94
CA ALA A 199 4.35 0.59 -6.20
C ALA A 199 3.23 1.64 -6.06
N ALA A 200 2.15 1.31 -5.34
CA ALA A 200 1.07 2.24 -5.04
C ALA A 200 1.55 3.42 -4.18
N VAL A 201 2.29 3.17 -3.08
CA VAL A 201 2.86 4.24 -2.24
C VAL A 201 3.76 5.15 -3.08
N ASN A 202 4.71 4.60 -3.83
CA ASN A 202 5.66 5.37 -4.64
C ASN A 202 4.98 6.21 -5.74
N ALA A 203 3.87 5.73 -6.30
CA ALA A 203 3.10 6.49 -7.28
C ALA A 203 2.34 7.65 -6.64
N LEU A 204 1.69 7.40 -5.50
CA LEU A 204 0.90 8.41 -4.79
C LEU A 204 1.77 9.44 -4.06
N SER A 205 3.04 9.12 -3.78
CA SER A 205 3.99 10.04 -3.12
C SER A 205 4.49 11.16 -4.04
N SER A 206 4.35 11.06 -5.35
CA SER A 206 4.90 12.04 -6.29
C SER A 206 3.95 12.28 -7.45
N ARG A 207 3.89 13.55 -7.90
CA ARG A 207 3.19 13.92 -9.15
C ARG A 207 4.00 13.55 -10.40
N ARG A 208 5.30 13.24 -10.21
CA ARG A 208 6.16 12.79 -11.31
C ARG A 208 5.93 11.30 -11.52
N GLU A 209 5.71 10.94 -12.75
CA GLU A 209 5.51 9.54 -13.11
C GLU A 209 6.82 8.74 -12.98
N ILE A 210 7.95 9.35 -13.35
CA ILE A 210 9.29 8.76 -13.32
C ILE A 210 10.19 9.57 -12.40
#